data_ec65c8e9d69d2fb10300769f41a41bda
#
_entry.id   ec65c8e9d69d2fb10300769f41a41bda
#
_cell.length_a   1.000
_cell.length_b   1.000
_cell.length_c   1.000
_cell.angle_alpha   90.00
_cell.angle_beta   90.00
_cell.angle_gamma   90.00
#
_symmetry.space_group_name_H-M   'P 1'
#
loop_
_entity.id
_entity.type
_entity.pdbx_description
1 polymer ?
#
loop_
_entity_poly.entity_id
_entity_poly.type
_entity_poly.pdbx_seq_one_letter_code
_entity_poly.pdbx_strand_id
1 'polypeptide(L)'
;MSDILIRPAVESDIPRLEELLYQVHGLHAEGRPDIFIPGCKKYTAEQLREILSDTVNTPVFAATLDGVLVGYCFCVRQVQSAASMQKISTLYVDDLCVDADLRGHGIGKVLYDYAVEYARENGYYNLTLNVWACNPSAMRFYEKCGLAVQKVGMELVL
;
A
#
# COMPACT_ATOMS: atom_id res chain seq x y z
N MET A 1 -26.56 5.50 3.87
CA MET A 1 -25.14 5.72 3.58
C MET A 1 -24.46 4.37 3.42
N SER A 2 -23.71 4.24 2.35
CA SER A 2 -22.93 3.02 2.12
C SER A 2 -21.75 2.98 3.09
N ASP A 3 -21.64 1.89 3.86
CA ASP A 3 -20.56 1.75 4.85
C ASP A 3 -19.31 1.16 4.20
N ILE A 4 -18.17 1.80 4.47
CA ILE A 4 -16.87 1.27 4.10
C ILE A 4 -16.48 0.23 5.13
N LEU A 5 -16.26 -0.99 4.68
CA LEU A 5 -15.77 -2.09 5.51
C LEU A 5 -14.32 -2.41 5.14
N ILE A 6 -13.43 -2.46 6.15
CA ILE A 6 -12.06 -2.92 5.96
C ILE A 6 -11.94 -4.34 6.53
N ARG A 7 -11.33 -5.21 5.77
CA ARG A 7 -11.09 -6.60 6.14
C ARG A 7 -9.80 -7.12 5.51
N PRO A 8 -9.24 -8.23 5.99
CA PRO A 8 -8.18 -8.91 5.25
C PRO A 8 -8.67 -9.30 3.84
N ALA A 9 -7.80 -9.12 2.86
CA ALA A 9 -8.08 -9.55 1.49
C ALA A 9 -8.02 -11.08 1.39
N VAL A 10 -8.82 -11.65 0.51
CA VAL A 10 -8.93 -13.09 0.27
C VAL A 10 -8.74 -13.41 -1.21
N GLU A 11 -8.55 -14.68 -1.55
CA GLU A 11 -8.25 -15.11 -2.91
C GLU A 11 -9.31 -14.67 -3.94
N SER A 12 -10.58 -14.65 -3.56
CA SER A 12 -11.66 -14.19 -4.44
C SER A 12 -11.60 -12.69 -4.78
N ASP A 13 -10.79 -11.91 -4.07
CA ASP A 13 -10.56 -10.50 -4.37
C ASP A 13 -9.57 -10.28 -5.53
N ILE A 14 -8.80 -11.32 -5.93
CA ILE A 14 -7.71 -11.19 -6.90
C ILE A 14 -8.11 -10.49 -8.19
N PRO A 15 -9.23 -10.81 -8.87
CA PRO A 15 -9.58 -10.11 -10.10
C PRO A 15 -9.71 -8.59 -9.92
N ARG A 16 -10.31 -8.17 -8.81
CA ARG A 16 -10.49 -6.74 -8.53
C ARG A 16 -9.18 -6.07 -8.06
N LEU A 17 -8.35 -6.79 -7.31
CA LEU A 17 -7.01 -6.32 -6.95
C LEU A 17 -6.16 -6.06 -8.20
N GLU A 18 -6.22 -6.94 -9.19
CA GLU A 18 -5.51 -6.77 -10.46
C GLU A 18 -5.95 -5.50 -11.20
N GLU A 19 -7.25 -5.20 -11.25
CA GLU A 19 -7.76 -3.98 -11.87
C GLU A 19 -7.20 -2.72 -11.20
N LEU A 20 -7.19 -2.68 -9.87
CA LEU A 20 -6.66 -1.55 -9.11
C LEU A 20 -5.13 -1.43 -9.22
N LEU A 21 -4.41 -2.55 -9.31
CA LEU A 21 -2.97 -2.56 -9.55
C LEU A 21 -2.61 -1.96 -10.91
N TYR A 22 -3.43 -2.18 -11.93
CA TYR A 22 -3.26 -1.50 -13.23
C TYR A 22 -3.45 0.01 -13.11
N GLN A 23 -4.45 0.47 -12.35
CA GLN A 23 -4.72 1.90 -12.17
C GLN A 23 -3.52 2.61 -11.54
N VAL A 24 -2.99 2.09 -10.42
CA VAL A 24 -1.88 2.73 -9.71
C VAL A 24 -0.58 2.65 -10.49
N HIS A 25 -0.33 1.54 -11.19
CA HIS A 25 0.86 1.41 -12.03
C HIS A 25 0.84 2.43 -13.18
N GLY A 26 -0.33 2.70 -13.76
CA GLY A 26 -0.51 3.74 -14.78
C GLY A 26 -0.06 5.12 -14.30
N LEU A 27 -0.39 5.48 -13.07
CA LEU A 27 0.06 6.75 -12.47
C LEU A 27 1.59 6.82 -12.32
N HIS A 28 2.23 5.73 -11.90
CA HIS A 28 3.69 5.67 -11.80
C HIS A 28 4.34 5.75 -13.18
N ALA A 29 3.78 5.09 -14.19
CA ALA A 29 4.30 5.11 -15.56
C ALA A 29 4.15 6.50 -16.21
N GLU A 30 3.10 7.25 -15.90
CA GLU A 30 2.96 8.65 -16.34
C GLU A 30 4.02 9.55 -15.71
N GLY A 31 4.33 9.37 -14.44
CA GLY A 31 5.32 10.17 -13.71
C GLY A 31 6.76 9.82 -14.04
N ARG A 32 7.06 8.53 -14.23
CA ARG A 32 8.41 8.01 -14.50
C ARG A 32 8.37 6.91 -15.57
N PRO A 33 8.10 7.27 -16.83
CA PRO A 33 8.06 6.30 -17.94
C PRO A 33 9.42 5.66 -18.24
N ASP A 34 10.50 6.25 -17.76
CA ASP A 34 11.86 5.72 -17.82
C ASP A 34 12.09 4.56 -16.84
N ILE A 35 11.25 4.41 -15.81
CA ILE A 35 11.34 3.38 -14.78
C ILE A 35 10.21 2.37 -14.91
N PHE A 36 8.97 2.83 -15.12
CA PHE A 36 7.78 1.99 -15.15
C PHE A 36 7.31 1.72 -16.57
N ILE A 37 7.08 0.45 -16.89
CA ILE A 37 6.55 0.03 -18.20
C ILE A 37 5.04 0.30 -18.24
N PRO A 38 4.53 1.15 -19.16
CA PRO A 38 3.09 1.41 -19.27
C PRO A 38 2.29 0.14 -19.59
N GLY A 39 1.07 0.05 -19.07
CA GLY A 39 0.16 -1.05 -19.33
C GLY A 39 0.47 -2.36 -18.58
N CYS A 40 1.35 -2.31 -17.59
CA CYS A 40 1.67 -3.43 -16.71
C CYS A 40 0.99 -3.30 -15.35
N LYS A 41 1.10 -4.33 -14.54
CA LYS A 41 0.70 -4.34 -13.13
C LYS A 41 1.84 -4.94 -12.28
N LYS A 42 1.89 -4.57 -11.01
CA LYS A 42 2.97 -4.93 -10.09
C LYS A 42 3.04 -6.44 -9.82
N TYR A 43 1.90 -7.10 -9.68
CA TYR A 43 1.80 -8.51 -9.31
C TYR A 43 0.91 -9.29 -10.26
N THR A 44 1.33 -10.52 -10.59
CA THR A 44 0.50 -11.50 -11.30
C THR A 44 -0.52 -12.13 -10.35
N ALA A 45 -1.54 -12.80 -10.88
CA ALA A 45 -2.51 -13.54 -10.08
C ALA A 45 -1.85 -14.62 -9.20
N GLU A 46 -0.83 -15.30 -9.72
CA GLU A 46 -0.07 -16.30 -8.97
C GLU A 46 0.70 -15.68 -7.79
N GLN A 47 1.40 -14.57 -8.03
CA GLN A 47 2.06 -13.81 -6.97
C GLN A 47 1.07 -13.30 -5.92
N LEU A 48 -0.11 -12.87 -6.34
CA LEU A 48 -1.16 -12.43 -5.41
C LEU A 48 -1.65 -13.58 -4.53
N ARG A 49 -1.80 -14.81 -5.07
CA ARG A 49 -2.14 -15.99 -4.24
C ARG A 49 -1.09 -16.24 -3.18
N GLU A 50 0.19 -16.18 -3.54
CA GLU A 50 1.29 -16.35 -2.59
C GLU A 50 1.26 -15.26 -1.50
N ILE A 51 1.11 -13.99 -1.89
CA ILE A 51 1.02 -12.86 -0.96
C ILE A 51 -0.15 -13.04 0.01
N LEU A 52 -1.33 -13.37 -0.50
CA LEU A 52 -2.53 -13.53 0.33
C LEU A 52 -2.48 -14.76 1.23
N SER A 53 -1.65 -15.75 0.92
CA SER A 53 -1.48 -16.95 1.73
C SER A 53 -0.64 -16.71 3.00
N ASP A 54 0.21 -15.69 3.01
CA ASP A 54 1.07 -15.33 4.16
C ASP A 54 0.56 -14.07 4.86
N THR A 55 -0.47 -14.24 5.66
CA THR A 55 -1.12 -13.12 6.37
C THR A 55 -0.28 -12.51 7.49
N VAL A 56 0.83 -13.12 7.86
CA VAL A 56 1.75 -12.62 8.89
C VAL A 56 2.83 -11.74 8.28
N ASN A 57 3.50 -12.21 7.23
CA ASN A 57 4.62 -11.48 6.62
C ASN A 57 4.17 -10.53 5.51
N THR A 58 3.07 -10.83 4.84
CA THR A 58 2.52 -10.00 3.75
C THR A 58 1.03 -9.74 3.93
N PRO A 59 0.60 -9.09 5.04
CA PRO A 59 -0.81 -8.81 5.25
C PRO A 59 -1.35 -7.84 4.21
N VAL A 60 -2.53 -8.12 3.67
CA VAL A 60 -3.23 -7.28 2.71
C VAL A 60 -4.61 -6.96 3.23
N PHE A 61 -4.96 -5.69 3.23
CA PHE A 61 -6.28 -5.20 3.66
C PHE A 61 -7.07 -4.69 2.46
N ALA A 62 -8.34 -5.06 2.42
CA ALA A 62 -9.28 -4.66 1.39
C ALA A 62 -10.33 -3.71 1.98
N ALA A 63 -10.58 -2.61 1.28
CA ALA A 63 -11.71 -1.75 1.53
C ALA A 63 -12.85 -2.14 0.60
N THR A 64 -14.02 -2.41 1.14
CA THR A 64 -15.22 -2.70 0.37
C THR A 64 -16.30 -1.67 0.63
N LEU A 65 -17.06 -1.37 -0.42
CA LEU A 65 -18.23 -0.50 -0.40
C LEU A 65 -19.38 -1.30 -1.03
N ASP A 66 -20.45 -1.53 -0.28
CA ASP A 66 -21.57 -2.37 -0.72
C ASP A 66 -21.13 -3.75 -1.27
N GLY A 67 -20.12 -4.34 -0.65
CA GLY A 67 -19.57 -5.65 -1.04
C GLY A 67 -18.60 -5.63 -2.21
N VAL A 68 -18.36 -4.49 -2.83
CA VAL A 68 -17.40 -4.34 -3.93
C VAL A 68 -16.07 -3.80 -3.39
N LEU A 69 -14.96 -4.43 -3.74
CA LEU A 69 -13.63 -3.96 -3.36
C LEU A 69 -13.31 -2.66 -4.11
N VAL A 70 -13.02 -1.61 -3.34
CA VAL A 70 -12.77 -0.24 -3.84
C VAL A 70 -11.40 0.29 -3.48
N GLY A 71 -10.63 -0.45 -2.70
CA GLY A 71 -9.27 -0.08 -2.34
C GLY A 71 -8.54 -1.21 -1.63
N TYR A 72 -7.23 -1.08 -1.53
CA TYR A 72 -6.38 -2.06 -0.87
C TYR A 72 -5.19 -1.41 -0.18
N CYS A 73 -4.61 -2.14 0.76
CA CYS A 73 -3.32 -1.80 1.38
C CYS A 73 -2.48 -3.07 1.47
N PHE A 74 -1.42 -3.14 0.67
CA PHE A 74 -0.42 -4.21 0.74
C PHE A 74 0.65 -3.83 1.76
N CYS A 75 0.91 -4.72 2.70
CA CYS A 75 1.92 -4.51 3.73
C CYS A 75 2.96 -5.62 3.72
N VAL A 76 4.15 -5.33 4.21
CA VAL A 76 5.23 -6.29 4.39
C VAL A 76 5.80 -6.13 5.80
N ARG A 77 5.91 -7.24 6.51
CA ARG A 77 6.61 -7.28 7.78
C ARG A 77 8.11 -7.25 7.53
N GLN A 78 8.77 -6.24 8.05
CA GLN A 78 10.23 -6.11 7.98
C GLN A 78 10.81 -6.20 9.39
N VAL A 79 11.82 -7.05 9.56
CA VAL A 79 12.54 -7.19 10.82
C VAL A 79 13.98 -6.78 10.60
N GLN A 80 14.46 -5.84 11.41
CA GLN A 80 15.85 -5.40 11.33
C GLN A 80 16.80 -6.49 11.83
N SER A 81 17.74 -6.89 10.99
CA SER A 81 18.69 -7.95 11.28
C SER A 81 20.16 -7.51 11.34
N ALA A 82 20.46 -6.26 10.95
CA ALA A 82 21.81 -5.73 10.99
C ALA A 82 22.32 -5.62 12.45
N ALA A 83 23.54 -6.09 12.69
CA ALA A 83 24.14 -6.11 14.04
C ALA A 83 24.33 -4.71 14.64
N SER A 84 24.42 -3.68 13.80
CA SER A 84 24.61 -2.28 14.20
C SER A 84 23.29 -1.52 14.45
N MET A 85 22.16 -2.17 14.27
CA MET A 85 20.85 -1.53 14.38
C MET A 85 19.98 -2.21 15.44
N GLN A 86 19.08 -1.44 16.04
CA GLN A 86 18.13 -1.98 17.01
C GLN A 86 17.23 -3.02 16.33
N LYS A 87 16.90 -4.09 17.06
CA LYS A 87 15.99 -5.14 16.59
C LYS A 87 14.55 -4.64 16.72
N ILE A 88 14.06 -4.00 15.67
CA ILE A 88 12.68 -3.54 15.58
C ILE A 88 11.96 -4.24 14.44
N SER A 89 10.65 -4.36 14.54
CA SER A 89 9.79 -4.77 13.44
C SER A 89 9.05 -3.55 12.88
N THR A 90 9.00 -3.48 11.57
CA THR A 90 8.35 -2.41 10.82
C THR A 90 7.24 -3.00 9.97
N LEU A 91 6.07 -2.38 10.00
CA LEU A 91 5.03 -2.64 9.00
C LEU A 91 5.29 -1.69 7.82
N TYR A 92 5.80 -2.24 6.73
CA TYR A 92 6.05 -1.48 5.51
C TYR A 92 4.81 -1.51 4.62
N VAL A 93 4.26 -0.34 4.30
CA VAL A 93 3.18 -0.22 3.32
C VAL A 93 3.81 -0.23 1.93
N ASP A 94 3.68 -1.37 1.25
CA ASP A 94 4.23 -1.58 -0.09
C ASP A 94 3.41 -0.85 -1.15
N ASP A 95 2.09 -0.84 -1.00
CA ASP A 95 1.17 -0.17 -1.91
C ASP A 95 -0.17 0.10 -1.22
N LEU A 96 -0.70 1.29 -1.41
CA LEU A 96 -2.05 1.67 -0.98
C LEU A 96 -2.75 2.38 -2.13
N CYS A 97 -3.90 1.85 -2.53
CA CYS A 97 -4.65 2.36 -3.67
C CYS A 97 -6.14 2.41 -3.36
N VAL A 98 -6.79 3.44 -3.85
CA VAL A 98 -8.25 3.58 -3.89
C VAL A 98 -8.66 3.74 -5.34
N ASP A 99 -9.78 3.11 -5.73
CA ASP A 99 -10.34 3.25 -7.07
C ASP A 99 -10.41 4.73 -7.47
N ALA A 100 -9.93 5.04 -8.67
CA ALA A 100 -9.85 6.41 -9.17
C ALA A 100 -11.19 7.14 -9.10
N ASP A 101 -12.31 6.44 -9.37
CA ASP A 101 -13.65 7.01 -9.34
C ASP A 101 -14.18 7.34 -7.94
N LEU A 102 -13.52 6.81 -6.90
CA LEU A 102 -13.92 6.95 -5.51
C LEU A 102 -12.90 7.70 -4.64
N ARG A 103 -11.90 8.32 -5.25
CA ARG A 103 -10.95 9.16 -4.53
C ARG A 103 -11.63 10.42 -3.99
N GLY A 104 -11.10 10.93 -2.88
CA GLY A 104 -11.65 12.11 -2.21
C GLY A 104 -12.82 11.82 -1.26
N HIS A 105 -13.19 10.56 -1.04
CA HIS A 105 -14.25 10.13 -0.13
C HIS A 105 -13.74 9.56 1.21
N GLY A 106 -12.46 9.72 1.51
CA GLY A 106 -11.86 9.31 2.77
C GLY A 106 -11.50 7.81 2.87
N ILE A 107 -11.67 7.02 1.81
CA ILE A 107 -11.40 5.57 1.82
C ILE A 107 -9.93 5.29 2.13
N GLY A 108 -9.01 6.04 1.52
CA GLY A 108 -7.57 5.89 1.77
C GLY A 108 -7.20 6.13 3.23
N LYS A 109 -7.83 7.11 3.88
CA LYS A 109 -7.61 7.40 5.31
C LYS A 109 -8.08 6.26 6.19
N VAL A 110 -9.24 5.68 5.90
CA VAL A 110 -9.79 4.54 6.65
C VAL A 110 -8.90 3.30 6.49
N LEU A 111 -8.41 3.02 5.27
CA LEU A 111 -7.43 1.95 5.01
C LEU A 111 -6.13 2.17 5.79
N TYR A 112 -5.60 3.37 5.73
CA TYR A 112 -4.38 3.74 6.46
C TYR A 112 -4.55 3.57 7.97
N ASP A 113 -5.64 4.09 8.53
CA ASP A 113 -5.92 3.98 9.97
C ASP A 113 -6.05 2.51 10.40
N TYR A 114 -6.66 1.67 9.58
CA TYR A 114 -6.73 0.23 9.84
C TYR A 114 -5.34 -0.42 9.88
N ALA A 115 -4.46 -0.06 8.94
CA ALA A 115 -3.09 -0.57 8.93
C ALA A 115 -2.29 -0.10 10.15
N VAL A 116 -2.48 1.14 10.59
CA VAL A 116 -1.86 1.68 11.81
C VAL A 116 -2.32 0.91 13.05
N GLU A 117 -3.61 0.67 13.19
CA GLU A 117 -4.15 -0.08 14.32
C GLU A 117 -3.68 -1.53 14.31
N TYR A 118 -3.69 -2.18 13.15
CA TYR A 118 -3.10 -3.50 12.99
C TYR A 118 -1.62 -3.54 13.44
N ALA A 119 -0.84 -2.53 13.06
CA ALA A 119 0.56 -2.44 13.48
C ALA A 119 0.71 -2.31 15.00
N ARG A 120 -0.13 -1.50 15.64
CA ARG A 120 -0.13 -1.34 17.10
C ARG A 120 -0.49 -2.64 17.82
N GLU A 121 -1.58 -3.28 17.39
CA GLU A 121 -2.07 -4.54 17.98
C GLU A 121 -1.08 -5.69 17.85
N ASN A 122 -0.27 -5.68 16.79
CA ASN A 122 0.73 -6.72 16.51
C ASN A 122 2.15 -6.37 16.98
N GLY A 123 2.33 -5.29 17.74
CA GLY A 123 3.60 -4.95 18.38
C GLY A 123 4.67 -4.40 17.44
N TYR A 124 4.31 -3.86 16.30
CA TYR A 124 5.25 -3.18 15.42
C TYR A 124 5.76 -1.88 16.05
N TYR A 125 7.04 -1.60 15.87
CA TYR A 125 7.64 -0.36 16.35
C TYR A 125 7.19 0.86 15.55
N ASN A 126 7.10 0.72 14.23
CA ASN A 126 6.68 1.78 13.33
C ASN A 126 5.98 1.24 12.08
N LEU A 127 5.37 2.15 11.34
CA LEU A 127 4.86 1.94 10.00
C LEU A 127 5.62 2.87 9.07
N THR A 128 6.14 2.33 7.97
CA THR A 128 6.90 3.10 6.97
C THR A 128 6.34 2.88 5.57
N LEU A 129 6.65 3.79 4.68
CA LEU A 129 6.34 3.69 3.26
C LEU A 129 7.28 4.59 2.45
N ASN A 130 7.30 4.39 1.15
CA ASN A 130 8.00 5.27 0.22
C ASN A 130 7.01 6.00 -0.68
N VAL A 131 7.32 7.24 -1.02
CA VAL A 131 6.52 8.05 -1.95
C VAL A 131 7.42 8.52 -3.07
N TRP A 132 7.00 8.32 -4.31
CA TRP A 132 7.70 8.85 -5.47
C TRP A 132 7.59 10.38 -5.49
N ALA A 133 8.70 11.07 -5.76
CA ALA A 133 8.73 12.53 -5.83
C ALA A 133 7.78 13.10 -6.89
N CYS A 134 7.52 12.32 -7.95
CA CYS A 134 6.55 12.67 -8.99
C CYS A 134 5.08 12.55 -8.57
N ASN A 135 4.82 12.11 -7.33
CA ASN A 135 3.46 11.98 -6.78
C ASN A 135 3.28 12.89 -5.53
N PRO A 136 3.22 14.22 -5.71
CA PRO A 136 3.08 15.14 -4.57
C PRO A 136 1.75 15.01 -3.85
N SER A 137 0.72 14.51 -4.51
CA SER A 137 -0.60 14.25 -3.92
C SER A 137 -0.52 13.16 -2.84
N ALA A 138 0.20 12.06 -3.10
CA ALA A 138 0.44 11.01 -2.11
C ALA A 138 1.24 11.55 -0.93
N MET A 139 2.28 12.35 -1.19
CA MET A 139 3.07 12.97 -0.12
C MET A 139 2.21 13.79 0.82
N ARG A 140 1.36 14.67 0.29
CA ARG A 140 0.44 15.48 1.09
C ARG A 140 -0.56 14.64 1.89
N PHE A 141 -1.05 13.55 1.30
CA PHE A 141 -1.94 12.62 1.97
C PHE A 141 -1.28 12.01 3.21
N TYR A 142 -0.06 11.49 3.07
CA TYR A 142 0.64 10.85 4.19
C TYR A 142 1.09 11.86 5.26
N GLU A 143 1.51 13.06 4.85
CA GLU A 143 1.80 14.13 5.80
C GLU A 143 0.57 14.51 6.65
N LYS A 144 -0.61 14.59 6.04
CA LYS A 144 -1.87 14.81 6.76
C LYS A 144 -2.23 13.65 7.69
N CYS A 145 -1.82 12.43 7.36
CA CYS A 145 -1.97 11.26 8.24
C CYS A 145 -1.00 11.28 9.43
N GLY A 146 -0.06 12.21 9.48
CA GLY A 146 0.89 12.36 10.57
C GLY A 146 2.25 11.71 10.34
N LEU A 147 2.55 11.23 9.12
CA LEU A 147 3.88 10.72 8.81
C LEU A 147 4.88 11.86 8.64
N ALA A 148 6.10 11.62 9.10
CA ALA A 148 7.24 12.49 8.89
C ALA A 148 8.27 11.80 7.99
N VAL A 149 9.05 12.60 7.27
CA VAL A 149 10.12 12.06 6.43
C VAL A 149 11.16 11.38 7.31
N GLN A 150 11.41 10.10 7.04
CA GLN A 150 12.42 9.30 7.75
C GLN A 150 13.79 9.38 7.08
N LYS A 151 13.81 9.26 5.75
CA LYS A 151 15.01 9.30 4.93
C LYS A 151 14.67 9.77 3.52
N VAL A 152 15.65 10.19 2.78
CA VAL A 152 15.50 10.66 1.40
C VAL A 152 16.34 9.79 0.47
N GLY A 153 15.73 9.23 -0.57
CA GLY A 153 16.42 8.60 -1.69
C GLY A 153 16.71 9.66 -2.77
N MET A 154 17.93 9.64 -3.29
CA MET A 154 18.36 10.55 -4.34
C MET A 154 18.91 9.76 -5.52
N GLU A 155 18.78 10.29 -6.74
CA GLU A 155 19.32 9.67 -7.96
C GLU A 155 20.06 10.68 -8.84
N LEU A 156 20.97 10.16 -9.62
CA LEU A 156 21.57 10.87 -10.76
C LEU A 156 21.39 9.97 -11.99
N VAL A 157 20.61 10.46 -12.96
CA VAL A 157 20.46 9.76 -14.26
C VAL A 157 21.71 10.01 -15.10
N LEU A 158 22.35 8.94 -15.60
CA LEU A 158 23.60 8.99 -16.35
C LEU A 158 23.37 9.07 -17.87
#